data_38055bd217a6ed01fb9b54547655e4af
#
_entry.id   38055bd217a6ed01fb9b54547655e4af
#
_cell.length_a   1.000
_cell.length_b   1.000
_cell.length_c   1.000
_cell.angle_alpha   90.00
_cell.angle_beta   90.00
_cell.angle_gamma   90.00
#
_symmetry.space_group_name_H-M   'P 1'
#
loop_
_entity.id
_entity.type
_entity.pdbx_description
1 polymer ?
#
loop_
_entity_poly.entity_id
_entity_poly.type
_entity_poly.pdbx_seq_one_letter_code
_entity_poly.pdbx_strand_id
1 'polypeptide(L)'
;MFGGYIGKIPVPVPIFLAIIVVLLVHLVLKKTALGLYIESVGINGTASRLVGLNSTMIKFVTYVICGLMAGIAGVIASSRIYSADANNIGLNLEMDAILAVALGGNVLGGGKFSLMGSVIGAYTIQALTTTLYAMNVKADQLPVYKAIVVIIIVTLQSPVFKSFINKQRAKRAAAIAEGGK
;
A
#
# COMPACT_ATOMS: atom_id res chain seq x y z
N MET A 1 -1.73 -25.94 -9.11
CA MET A 1 -0.60 -25.42 -9.87
C MET A 1 -0.06 -24.09 -9.36
N PHE A 2 -0.88 -23.09 -9.06
CA PHE A 2 -0.43 -21.75 -8.65
C PHE A 2 0.16 -21.65 -7.23
N GLY A 3 -0.05 -22.62 -6.35
CA GLY A 3 0.47 -22.65 -4.97
C GLY A 3 1.76 -23.47 -4.78
N GLY A 4 2.25 -24.14 -5.81
CA GLY A 4 3.40 -25.05 -5.74
C GLY A 4 4.75 -24.38 -6.05
N TYR A 5 5.81 -25.19 -6.08
CA TYR A 5 7.16 -24.79 -6.47
C TYR A 5 7.40 -25.11 -7.95
N ILE A 6 8.24 -24.32 -8.61
CA ILE A 6 8.63 -24.57 -10.01
C ILE A 6 9.81 -25.56 -10.02
N GLY A 7 9.52 -26.86 -10.25
CA GLY A 7 10.56 -27.89 -10.40
C GLY A 7 11.50 -27.97 -9.21
N LYS A 8 12.82 -27.84 -9.43
CA LYS A 8 13.87 -27.91 -8.42
C LYS A 8 14.20 -26.58 -7.73
N ILE A 9 13.53 -25.50 -8.11
CA ILE A 9 13.82 -24.16 -7.56
C ILE A 9 13.00 -23.98 -6.27
N PRO A 10 13.61 -23.63 -5.12
CA PRO A 10 12.92 -23.49 -3.83
C PRO A 10 12.13 -22.17 -3.73
N VAL A 11 11.64 -21.63 -4.85
CA VAL A 11 10.88 -20.38 -4.90
C VAL A 11 9.44 -20.69 -5.28
N PRO A 12 8.46 -20.29 -4.47
CA PRO A 12 7.05 -20.52 -4.76
C PRO A 12 6.58 -19.72 -5.98
N VAL A 13 5.75 -20.34 -6.82
CA VAL A 13 5.13 -19.74 -8.02
C VAL A 13 4.46 -18.38 -7.76
N PRO A 14 3.75 -18.16 -6.63
CA PRO A 14 3.14 -16.88 -6.33
C PRO A 14 4.08 -15.68 -6.37
N ILE A 15 5.36 -15.86 -6.04
CA ILE A 15 6.35 -14.76 -6.06
C ILE A 15 6.58 -14.27 -7.49
N PHE A 16 6.78 -15.19 -8.43
CA PHE A 16 6.94 -14.83 -9.85
C PHE A 16 5.70 -14.14 -10.40
N LEU A 17 4.53 -14.66 -10.03
CA LEU A 17 3.25 -14.09 -10.46
C LEU A 17 3.04 -12.68 -9.89
N ALA A 18 3.37 -12.46 -8.62
CA ALA A 18 3.34 -11.13 -8.00
C ALA A 18 4.29 -10.15 -8.67
N ILE A 19 5.52 -10.57 -8.98
CA ILE A 19 6.50 -9.74 -9.68
C ILE A 19 5.99 -9.36 -11.08
N ILE A 20 5.46 -10.32 -11.84
CA ILE A 20 4.91 -10.08 -13.17
C ILE A 20 3.74 -9.08 -13.09
N VAL A 21 2.81 -9.26 -12.17
CA VAL A 21 1.66 -8.38 -11.97
C VAL A 21 2.10 -6.96 -11.62
N VAL A 22 3.01 -6.80 -10.65
CA VAL A 22 3.56 -5.50 -10.24
C VAL A 22 4.24 -4.82 -11.43
N LEU A 23 5.01 -5.57 -12.22
CA LEU A 23 5.73 -5.06 -13.37
C LEU A 23 4.77 -4.62 -14.49
N LEU A 24 3.73 -5.40 -14.76
CA LEU A 24 2.67 -5.06 -15.72
C LEU A 24 1.94 -3.79 -15.28
N VAL A 25 1.50 -3.70 -14.03
CA VAL A 25 0.83 -2.50 -13.51
C VAL A 25 1.77 -1.29 -13.56
N HIS A 26 3.04 -1.46 -13.21
CA HIS A 26 4.03 -0.39 -13.32
C HIS A 26 4.21 0.11 -14.75
N LEU A 27 4.30 -0.81 -15.72
CA LEU A 27 4.39 -0.46 -17.13
C LEU A 27 3.14 0.29 -17.61
N VAL A 28 1.95 -0.20 -17.27
CA VAL A 28 0.69 0.45 -17.62
C VAL A 28 0.64 1.86 -17.04
N LEU A 29 0.95 2.03 -15.76
CA LEU A 29 0.87 3.34 -15.10
C LEU A 29 1.97 4.32 -15.56
N LYS A 30 3.18 3.85 -15.90
CA LYS A 30 4.28 4.72 -16.34
C LYS A 30 4.34 4.95 -17.84
N LYS A 31 3.98 3.95 -18.63
CA LYS A 31 4.11 3.99 -20.09
C LYS A 31 2.85 4.46 -20.81
N THR A 32 1.70 4.52 -20.11
CA THR A 32 0.46 5.01 -20.68
C THR A 32 -0.01 6.31 -20.01
N ALA A 33 -0.87 7.05 -20.70
CA ALA A 33 -1.47 8.26 -20.15
C ALA A 33 -2.40 7.98 -18.95
N LEU A 34 -2.81 6.71 -18.72
CA LEU A 34 -3.68 6.33 -17.61
C LEU A 34 -3.14 6.75 -16.25
N GLY A 35 -1.86 6.54 -15.99
CA GLY A 35 -1.25 6.93 -14.72
C GLY A 35 -1.37 8.44 -14.46
N LEU A 36 -1.07 9.25 -15.46
CA LEU A 36 -1.21 10.71 -15.40
C LEU A 36 -2.67 11.13 -15.18
N TYR A 37 -3.61 10.48 -15.88
CA TYR A 37 -5.03 10.77 -15.72
C TYR A 37 -5.56 10.40 -14.35
N ILE A 38 -5.16 9.25 -13.81
CA ILE A 38 -5.52 8.81 -12.45
C ILE A 38 -4.99 9.83 -11.42
N GLU A 39 -3.73 10.25 -11.56
CA GLU A 39 -3.12 11.26 -10.68
C GLU A 39 -3.83 12.60 -10.76
N SER A 40 -4.11 13.09 -11.97
CA SER A 40 -4.80 14.37 -12.20
C SER A 40 -6.21 14.38 -11.61
N VAL A 41 -6.98 13.32 -11.84
CA VAL A 41 -8.35 13.16 -11.28
C VAL A 41 -8.29 13.00 -9.76
N GLY A 42 -7.24 12.35 -9.24
CA GLY A 42 -7.01 12.20 -7.81
C GLY A 42 -6.67 13.52 -7.11
N ILE A 43 -5.96 14.44 -7.78
CA ILE A 43 -5.63 15.77 -7.22
C ILE A 43 -6.88 16.65 -7.23
N ASN A 44 -7.54 16.78 -8.38
CA ASN A 44 -8.75 17.60 -8.50
C ASN A 44 -9.63 17.11 -9.66
N GLY A 45 -10.64 16.32 -9.33
CA GLY A 45 -11.56 15.75 -10.33
C GLY A 45 -12.42 16.81 -11.05
N THR A 46 -12.69 17.95 -10.43
CA THR A 46 -13.44 19.05 -11.06
C THR A 46 -12.58 19.77 -12.08
N ALA A 47 -11.34 20.13 -11.71
CA ALA A 47 -10.39 20.75 -12.63
C ALA A 47 -10.10 19.81 -13.82
N SER A 48 -9.96 18.51 -13.58
CA SER A 48 -9.73 17.51 -14.63
C SER A 48 -10.87 17.47 -15.66
N ARG A 49 -12.11 17.66 -15.22
CA ARG A 49 -13.28 17.74 -16.13
C ARG A 49 -13.24 18.99 -17.00
N LEU A 50 -12.81 20.12 -16.44
CA LEU A 50 -12.70 21.40 -17.19
C LEU A 50 -11.69 21.30 -18.32
N VAL A 51 -10.65 20.47 -18.17
CA VAL A 51 -9.62 20.21 -19.21
C VAL A 51 -10.06 19.10 -20.18
N GLY A 52 -11.32 18.64 -20.12
CA GLY A 52 -11.88 17.64 -21.02
C GLY A 52 -11.65 16.18 -20.61
N LEU A 53 -11.09 15.90 -19.43
CA LEU A 53 -10.93 14.52 -18.94
C LEU A 53 -12.25 14.00 -18.37
N ASN A 54 -12.67 12.81 -18.81
CA ASN A 54 -13.83 12.14 -18.25
C ASN A 54 -13.47 11.48 -16.90
N SER A 55 -13.55 12.26 -15.79
CA SER A 55 -13.22 11.79 -14.44
C SER A 55 -14.01 10.55 -14.02
N THR A 56 -15.25 10.39 -14.50
CA THR A 56 -16.09 9.23 -14.17
C THR A 56 -15.55 7.96 -14.82
N MET A 57 -15.19 8.04 -16.10
CA MET A 57 -14.62 6.92 -16.84
C MET A 57 -13.26 6.50 -16.28
N ILE A 58 -12.42 7.46 -15.90
CA ILE A 58 -11.11 7.19 -15.30
C ILE A 58 -11.27 6.47 -13.94
N LYS A 59 -12.20 6.92 -13.11
CA LYS A 59 -12.54 6.23 -11.85
C LYS A 59 -13.05 4.81 -12.10
N PHE A 60 -13.96 4.64 -13.06
CA PHE A 60 -14.48 3.32 -13.42
C PHE A 60 -13.37 2.35 -13.83
N VAL A 61 -12.47 2.78 -14.73
CA VAL A 61 -11.32 1.96 -15.15
C VAL A 61 -10.41 1.61 -13.96
N THR A 62 -10.18 2.54 -13.04
CA THR A 62 -9.40 2.29 -11.84
C THR A 62 -10.03 1.21 -10.95
N TYR A 63 -11.35 1.24 -10.77
CA TYR A 63 -12.07 0.21 -10.02
C TYR A 63 -12.05 -1.15 -10.72
N VAL A 64 -12.15 -1.18 -12.06
CA VAL A 64 -12.02 -2.42 -12.84
C VAL A 64 -10.63 -3.03 -12.64
N ILE A 65 -9.58 -2.24 -12.72
CA ILE A 65 -8.21 -2.72 -12.47
C ILE A 65 -8.07 -3.25 -11.05
N CYS A 66 -8.61 -2.53 -10.06
CA CYS A 66 -8.59 -2.97 -8.65
C CYS A 66 -9.31 -4.32 -8.48
N GLY A 67 -10.50 -4.50 -9.07
CA GLY A 67 -11.25 -5.75 -9.02
C GLY A 67 -10.50 -6.92 -9.68
N LEU A 68 -9.86 -6.68 -10.82
CA LEU A 68 -9.02 -7.69 -11.49
C LEU A 68 -7.84 -8.11 -10.61
N MET A 69 -7.15 -7.15 -9.98
CA MET A 69 -6.04 -7.46 -9.06
C MET A 69 -6.50 -8.22 -7.83
N ALA A 70 -7.65 -7.85 -7.26
CA ALA A 70 -8.26 -8.57 -6.14
C ALA A 70 -8.63 -10.00 -6.51
N GLY A 71 -9.19 -10.22 -7.71
CA GLY A 71 -9.50 -11.56 -8.23
C GLY A 71 -8.25 -12.43 -8.35
N ILE A 72 -7.17 -11.90 -8.94
CA ILE A 72 -5.89 -12.61 -9.05
C ILE A 72 -5.33 -12.96 -7.66
N ALA A 73 -5.37 -12.01 -6.72
CA ALA A 73 -4.92 -12.23 -5.35
C ALA A 73 -5.73 -13.32 -4.64
N GLY A 74 -7.05 -13.34 -4.84
CA GLY A 74 -7.94 -14.37 -4.30
C GLY A 74 -7.62 -15.77 -4.84
N VAL A 75 -7.38 -15.91 -6.15
CA VAL A 75 -6.97 -17.19 -6.76
C VAL A 75 -5.64 -17.67 -6.19
N ILE A 76 -4.66 -16.77 -6.02
CA ILE A 76 -3.37 -17.11 -5.42
C ILE A 76 -3.55 -17.54 -3.96
N ALA A 77 -4.33 -16.82 -3.17
CA ALA A 77 -4.59 -17.13 -1.77
C ALA A 77 -5.26 -18.51 -1.61
N SER A 78 -6.32 -18.76 -2.38
CA SER A 78 -7.03 -20.04 -2.40
C SER A 78 -6.14 -21.23 -2.82
N SER A 79 -5.28 -21.02 -3.82
CA SER A 79 -4.37 -22.08 -4.29
C SER A 79 -3.27 -22.45 -3.28
N ARG A 80 -2.91 -21.53 -2.36
CA ARG A 80 -1.92 -21.81 -1.31
C ARG A 80 -2.49 -22.65 -0.17
N ILE A 81 -3.79 -22.50 0.12
CA ILE A 81 -4.47 -23.17 1.22
C ILE A 81 -5.11 -24.48 0.72
N TYR A 82 -5.18 -24.69 -0.60
CA TYR A 82 -5.92 -25.80 -1.25
C TYR A 82 -7.39 -25.87 -0.84
N SER A 83 -7.95 -24.74 -0.42
CA SER A 83 -9.34 -24.61 0.04
C SER A 83 -9.92 -23.27 -0.41
N ALA A 84 -11.24 -23.22 -0.55
CA ALA A 84 -11.99 -21.99 -0.80
C ALA A 84 -13.02 -21.85 0.32
N ASP A 85 -12.61 -21.17 1.39
CA ASP A 85 -13.50 -20.81 2.49
C ASP A 85 -13.91 -19.35 2.37
N ALA A 86 -15.17 -19.12 2.03
CA ALA A 86 -15.71 -17.77 1.82
C ALA A 86 -15.71 -16.90 3.09
N ASN A 87 -15.65 -17.51 4.27
CA ASN A 87 -15.73 -16.76 5.54
C ASN A 87 -14.36 -16.34 6.08
N ASN A 88 -13.32 -17.11 5.79
CA ASN A 88 -12.00 -16.92 6.42
C ASN A 88 -10.91 -16.47 5.44
N ILE A 89 -11.03 -16.80 4.14
CA ILE A 89 -10.02 -16.38 3.15
C ILE A 89 -10.18 -14.89 2.86
N GLY A 90 -9.12 -14.13 3.12
CA GLY A 90 -9.10 -12.70 2.87
C GLY A 90 -9.75 -11.84 3.94
N LEU A 91 -10.12 -12.40 5.10
CA LEU A 91 -10.68 -11.64 6.21
C LEU A 91 -9.72 -10.51 6.63
N ASN A 92 -10.22 -9.27 6.65
CA ASN A 92 -9.47 -8.03 6.94
C ASN A 92 -8.32 -7.70 5.95
N LEU A 93 -8.25 -8.38 4.82
CA LEU A 93 -7.18 -8.14 3.83
C LEU A 93 -7.31 -6.77 3.18
N GLU A 94 -8.54 -6.24 3.07
CA GLU A 94 -8.82 -4.88 2.63
C GLU A 94 -8.22 -3.83 3.58
N MET A 95 -8.29 -4.06 4.89
CA MET A 95 -7.68 -3.19 5.90
C MET A 95 -6.15 -3.21 5.76
N ASP A 96 -5.55 -4.40 5.66
CA ASP A 96 -4.11 -4.55 5.46
C ASP A 96 -3.64 -3.88 4.15
N ALA A 97 -4.43 -3.93 3.08
CA ALA A 97 -4.14 -3.25 1.82
C ALA A 97 -4.17 -1.73 1.96
N ILE A 98 -5.18 -1.16 2.63
CA ILE A 98 -5.26 0.27 2.91
C ILE A 98 -4.07 0.72 3.77
N LEU A 99 -3.75 -0.03 4.81
CA LEU A 99 -2.61 0.24 5.68
C LEU A 99 -1.29 0.17 4.92
N ALA A 100 -1.11 -0.80 4.03
CA ALA A 100 0.08 -0.94 3.18
C ALA A 100 0.27 0.27 2.26
N VAL A 101 -0.81 0.77 1.64
CA VAL A 101 -0.79 1.95 0.77
C VAL A 101 -0.43 3.20 1.58
N ALA A 102 -1.04 3.39 2.74
CA ALA A 102 -0.76 4.51 3.64
C ALA A 102 0.69 4.48 4.16
N LEU A 103 1.15 3.30 4.58
CA LEU A 103 2.53 3.07 5.03
C LEU A 103 3.55 3.33 3.93
N GLY A 104 3.19 3.03 2.68
CA GLY A 104 3.97 3.33 1.49
C GLY A 104 4.10 4.81 1.18
N GLY A 105 3.51 5.69 1.99
CA GLY A 105 3.57 7.15 1.85
C GLY A 105 2.59 7.72 0.82
N ASN A 106 1.61 6.93 0.38
CA ASN A 106 0.57 7.41 -0.51
C ASN A 106 -0.57 8.09 0.26
N VAL A 107 -1.11 9.15 -0.31
CA VAL A 107 -2.22 9.89 0.28
C VAL A 107 -3.53 9.19 -0.05
N LEU A 108 -4.28 8.75 0.98
CA LEU A 108 -5.57 8.05 0.80
C LEU A 108 -6.65 8.94 0.18
N GLY A 109 -6.53 10.26 0.30
CA GLY A 109 -7.45 11.22 -0.32
C GLY A 109 -7.28 11.40 -1.83
N GLY A 110 -6.30 10.73 -2.43
CA GLY A 110 -5.96 10.87 -3.85
C GLY A 110 -4.79 11.82 -4.10
N GLY A 111 -4.36 11.90 -5.34
CA GLY A 111 -3.22 12.72 -5.77
C GLY A 111 -2.07 11.88 -6.29
N LYS A 112 -0.85 12.34 -6.02
CA LYS A 112 0.35 11.60 -6.39
C LYS A 112 0.44 10.28 -5.64
N PHE A 113 0.81 9.24 -6.36
CA PHE A 113 0.95 7.90 -5.78
C PHE A 113 2.28 7.25 -6.20
N SER A 114 2.77 6.34 -5.37
CA SER A 114 3.96 5.54 -5.64
C SER A 114 3.62 4.06 -5.53
N LEU A 115 3.66 3.35 -6.67
CA LEU A 115 3.45 1.91 -6.68
C LEU A 115 4.52 1.18 -5.86
N MET A 116 5.79 1.59 -6.01
CA MET A 116 6.89 0.99 -5.24
C MET A 116 6.75 1.23 -3.74
N GLY A 117 6.27 2.43 -3.36
CA GLY A 117 5.92 2.70 -1.96
C GLY A 117 4.88 1.74 -1.43
N SER A 118 3.79 1.49 -2.17
CA SER A 118 2.76 0.53 -1.80
C SER A 118 3.29 -0.90 -1.65
N VAL A 119 4.20 -1.33 -2.55
CA VAL A 119 4.82 -2.66 -2.47
C VAL A 119 5.66 -2.79 -1.20
N ILE A 120 6.49 -1.79 -0.88
CA ILE A 120 7.29 -1.77 0.34
C ILE A 120 6.38 -1.78 1.58
N GLY A 121 5.29 -0.98 1.56
CA GLY A 121 4.28 -0.98 2.62
C GLY A 121 3.64 -2.35 2.82
N ALA A 122 3.29 -3.05 1.75
CA ALA A 122 2.72 -4.39 1.81
C ALA A 122 3.69 -5.41 2.44
N TYR A 123 4.97 -5.35 2.05
CA TYR A 123 6.00 -6.18 2.69
C TYR A 123 6.17 -5.86 4.18
N THR A 124 6.10 -4.60 4.56
CA THR A 124 6.21 -4.16 5.96
C THR A 124 5.04 -4.70 6.79
N ILE A 125 3.80 -4.59 6.29
CA ILE A 125 2.60 -5.14 6.97
C ILE A 125 2.70 -6.66 7.08
N GLN A 126 3.16 -7.34 6.04
CA GLN A 126 3.33 -8.80 6.06
C GLN A 126 4.43 -9.23 7.04
N ALA A 127 5.56 -8.54 7.07
CA ALA A 127 6.64 -8.80 8.01
C ALA A 127 6.17 -8.60 9.46
N LEU A 128 5.43 -7.51 9.73
CA LEU A 128 4.82 -7.26 11.04
C LEU A 128 3.89 -8.41 11.45
N THR A 129 3.00 -8.82 10.54
CA THR A 129 2.07 -9.93 10.78
C THR A 129 2.82 -11.22 11.13
N THR A 130 3.84 -11.56 10.35
CA THR A 130 4.65 -12.76 10.58
C THR A 130 5.40 -12.69 11.91
N THR A 131 5.93 -11.52 12.27
CA THR A 131 6.62 -11.32 13.56
C THR A 131 5.66 -11.48 14.75
N LEU A 132 4.45 -10.92 14.64
CA LEU A 132 3.43 -11.09 15.70
C LEU A 132 3.02 -12.56 15.89
N TYR A 133 2.88 -13.32 14.81
CA TYR A 133 2.65 -14.77 14.90
C TYR A 133 3.82 -15.50 15.55
N ALA A 134 5.06 -15.14 15.23
CA ALA A 134 6.24 -15.72 15.86
C ALA A 134 6.33 -15.42 17.37
N MET A 135 5.71 -14.32 17.82
CA MET A 135 5.59 -13.97 19.25
C MET A 135 4.38 -14.66 19.93
N ASN A 136 3.75 -15.64 19.28
CA ASN A 136 2.57 -16.36 19.78
C ASN A 136 1.34 -15.46 20.07
N VAL A 137 1.20 -14.34 19.35
CA VAL A 137 -0.01 -13.51 19.43
C VAL A 137 -1.16 -14.23 18.75
N LYS A 138 -2.31 -14.33 19.44
CA LYS A 138 -3.51 -14.97 18.90
C LYS A 138 -4.07 -14.18 17.70
N ALA A 139 -4.64 -14.89 16.73
CA ALA A 139 -5.20 -14.29 15.51
C ALA A 139 -6.22 -13.17 15.80
N ASP A 140 -7.04 -13.31 16.81
CA ASP A 140 -8.07 -12.32 17.20
C ASP A 140 -7.47 -11.01 17.72
N GLN A 141 -6.23 -11.04 18.22
CA GLN A 141 -5.53 -9.87 18.77
C GLN A 141 -4.68 -9.13 17.72
N LEU A 142 -4.37 -9.79 16.61
CA LEU A 142 -3.53 -9.22 15.53
C LEU A 142 -3.99 -7.85 15.03
N PRO A 143 -5.29 -7.59 14.78
CA PRO A 143 -5.73 -6.29 14.30
C PRO A 143 -5.39 -5.15 15.27
N VAL A 144 -5.47 -5.41 16.59
CA VAL A 144 -5.16 -4.40 17.62
C VAL A 144 -3.68 -4.01 17.59
N TYR A 145 -2.77 -5.01 17.57
CA TYR A 145 -1.34 -4.74 17.49
C TYR A 145 -0.95 -4.06 16.18
N LYS A 146 -1.52 -4.50 15.06
CA LYS A 146 -1.33 -3.84 13.76
C LYS A 146 -1.78 -2.38 13.80
N ALA A 147 -2.96 -2.10 14.35
CA ALA A 147 -3.49 -0.74 14.45
C ALA A 147 -2.55 0.18 15.25
N ILE A 148 -2.06 -0.27 16.39
CA ILE A 148 -1.12 0.50 17.22
C ILE A 148 0.16 0.84 16.45
N VAL A 149 0.78 -0.16 15.82
CA VAL A 149 2.03 0.04 15.07
C VAL A 149 1.81 0.96 13.88
N VAL A 150 0.70 0.78 13.15
CA VAL A 150 0.38 1.63 11.99
C VAL A 150 0.10 3.06 12.42
N ILE A 151 -0.64 3.30 13.50
CA ILE A 151 -0.87 4.65 14.04
C ILE A 151 0.47 5.33 14.35
N ILE A 152 1.39 4.62 14.99
CA ILE A 152 2.72 5.16 15.30
C ILE A 152 3.46 5.53 14.00
N ILE A 153 3.50 4.62 13.02
CA ILE A 153 4.24 4.85 11.78
C ILE A 153 3.61 5.98 10.95
N VAL A 154 2.29 6.00 10.80
CA VAL A 154 1.58 7.03 10.05
C VAL A 154 1.74 8.41 10.72
N THR A 155 1.71 8.45 12.05
CA THR A 155 1.96 9.69 12.80
C THR A 155 3.38 10.21 12.54
N LEU A 156 4.39 9.34 12.58
CA LEU A 156 5.78 9.69 12.30
C LEU A 156 6.00 10.15 10.85
N GLN A 157 5.25 9.58 9.90
CA GLN A 157 5.31 9.97 8.48
C GLN A 157 4.54 11.25 8.17
N SER A 158 3.62 11.66 9.03
CA SER A 158 2.77 12.83 8.81
C SER A 158 3.60 14.09 8.55
N PRO A 159 3.25 14.89 7.53
CA PRO A 159 3.92 16.17 7.26
C PRO A 159 3.77 17.16 8.41
N VAL A 160 2.69 17.07 9.18
CA VAL A 160 2.46 17.89 10.38
C VAL A 160 3.49 17.57 11.46
N PHE A 161 3.77 16.27 11.69
CA PHE A 161 4.77 15.86 12.67
C PHE A 161 6.19 16.24 12.23
N LYS A 162 6.52 16.09 10.94
CA LYS A 162 7.81 16.55 10.38
C LYS A 162 7.98 18.07 10.52
N SER A 163 6.95 18.85 10.26
CA SER A 163 6.99 20.32 10.42
C SER A 163 7.17 20.71 11.87
N PHE A 164 6.54 20.00 12.81
CA PHE A 164 6.70 20.24 14.24
C PHE A 164 8.14 19.95 14.73
N ILE A 165 8.71 18.82 14.30
CA ILE A 165 10.11 18.48 14.63
C ILE A 165 11.08 19.53 14.05
N ASN A 166 10.87 19.93 12.79
CA ASN A 166 11.73 20.93 12.15
C ASN A 166 11.63 22.31 12.86
N LYS A 167 10.42 22.69 13.30
CA LYS A 167 10.23 23.91 14.11
C LYS A 167 10.95 23.84 15.45
N GLN A 168 10.93 22.70 16.11
CA GLN A 168 11.65 22.50 17.38
C GLN A 168 13.17 22.49 17.16
N ARG A 169 13.65 21.87 16.08
CA ARG A 169 15.09 21.87 15.75
C ARG A 169 15.58 23.30 15.43
N ALA A 170 14.79 24.09 14.68
CA ALA A 170 15.11 25.46 14.39
C ALA A 170 15.17 26.34 15.66
N LYS A 171 14.21 26.16 16.59
CA LYS A 171 14.24 26.85 17.88
C LYS A 171 15.45 26.48 18.73
N ARG A 172 15.84 25.21 18.77
CA ARG A 172 17.03 24.77 19.50
C ARG A 172 18.32 25.31 18.87
N ALA A 173 18.39 25.33 17.53
CA ALA A 173 19.54 25.90 16.83
C ALA A 173 19.69 27.41 17.09
N ALA A 174 18.56 28.15 17.10
CA ALA A 174 18.56 29.58 17.45
C ALA A 174 19.01 29.82 18.90
N ALA A 175 18.50 29.03 19.85
CA ALA A 175 18.87 29.16 21.26
C ALA A 175 20.36 28.85 21.51
N ILE A 176 20.95 27.91 20.77
CA ILE A 176 22.40 27.61 20.87
C ILE A 176 23.21 28.75 20.25
N ALA A 177 22.74 29.39 19.17
CA ALA A 177 23.42 30.54 18.56
C ALA A 177 23.37 31.80 19.42
N GLU A 178 22.32 31.99 20.22
CA GLU A 178 22.19 33.10 21.17
C GLU A 178 22.93 32.88 22.49
N GLY A 179 23.05 31.61 22.93
CA GLY A 179 23.78 31.29 24.19
C GLY A 179 25.29 31.16 24.03
N GLY A 180 25.84 31.28 22.81
CA GLY A 180 27.27 31.24 22.50
C GLY A 180 27.94 32.62 22.31
N LYS A 181 27.22 33.70 22.66
CA LYS A 181 27.74 35.04 22.77
C LYS A 181 27.86 35.38 24.24
#